data_91fb35b4d410f2e9b965147a9661e033
#
_entry.id   91fb35b4d410f2e9b965147a9661e033
#
_cell.length_a   1.000
_cell.length_b   1.000
_cell.length_c   1.000
_cell.angle_alpha   90.00
_cell.angle_beta   90.00
_cell.angle_gamma   90.00
#
_symmetry.space_group_name_H-M   'P 1'
#
loop_
_entity.id
_entity.type
_entity.pdbx_description
1 polymer ?
#
loop_
_entity_poly.entity_id
_entity_poly.type
_entity_poly.pdbx_seq_one_letter_code
_entity_poly.pdbx_strand_id
1 'polypeptide(L)'
;IGTYLLGYVNDSTLAWLGGFPGDGLREVFGVTATELDTLYPGERNTAAFPDGSKAAIQDYCELLETADNTDVLATYGEDFYKGYAVATHHAFGKGHAYYVAARMDADGNAKVFRAAMAQAGCTMQTLPEGVEYHCREDERAVYHFYLNTTETDKTVAVPTGADLLTGK
;
A
#
# COMPACT_ATOMS: atom_id res chain seq x y z
N ILE A 1 6.75 -1.44 -1.47
CA ILE A 1 5.43 -1.46 -2.14
C ILE A 1 5.54 -0.73 -3.46
N GLY A 2 5.08 -1.35 -4.54
CA GLY A 2 4.91 -0.74 -5.86
C GLY A 2 3.44 -0.50 -6.16
N THR A 3 3.16 0.46 -7.02
CA THR A 3 1.80 0.76 -7.46
C THR A 3 1.75 0.82 -8.99
N TYR A 4 0.57 0.82 -9.55
CA TYR A 4 0.32 1.02 -10.97
C TYR A 4 1.19 2.17 -11.55
N LEU A 5 1.51 2.09 -12.82
CA LEU A 5 2.46 2.94 -13.55
C LEU A 5 3.93 2.79 -13.14
N LEU A 6 4.26 1.83 -12.29
CA LEU A 6 5.64 1.60 -11.88
C LEU A 6 6.49 1.11 -13.06
N GLY A 7 7.60 1.79 -13.31
CA GLY A 7 8.56 1.40 -14.35
C GLY A 7 8.08 1.55 -15.80
N TYR A 8 7.14 2.48 -16.05
CA TYR A 8 6.65 2.79 -17.41
C TYR A 8 7.63 3.58 -18.25
N VAL A 9 8.57 4.25 -17.60
CA VAL A 9 9.60 5.04 -18.27
C VAL A 9 10.97 4.58 -17.85
N ASN A 10 11.94 4.74 -18.73
CA ASN A 10 13.36 4.57 -18.46
C ASN A 10 14.10 5.92 -18.52
N ASP A 11 15.37 5.92 -18.18
CA ASP A 11 16.22 7.09 -18.10
C ASP A 11 16.76 7.57 -19.46
N SER A 12 16.64 6.77 -20.50
CA SER A 12 17.24 7.06 -21.82
C SER A 12 16.22 7.49 -22.87
N THR A 13 15.11 6.76 -23.01
CA THR A 13 14.12 6.97 -24.06
C THR A 13 12.77 7.50 -23.55
N LEU A 14 12.64 7.63 -22.24
CA LEU A 14 11.40 8.01 -21.55
C LEU A 14 10.21 7.07 -21.85
N ALA A 15 10.47 5.90 -22.39
CA ALA A 15 9.47 4.88 -22.67
C ALA A 15 10.06 3.50 -22.45
N TRP A 16 9.37 2.66 -21.71
CA TRP A 16 9.71 1.26 -21.55
C TRP A 16 9.03 0.42 -22.63
N LEU A 17 9.79 -0.39 -23.36
CA LEU A 17 9.31 -1.15 -24.51
C LEU A 17 9.12 -2.67 -24.22
N GLY A 18 9.39 -3.12 -23.03
CA GLY A 18 9.45 -4.54 -22.69
C GLY A 18 8.32 -5.08 -21.80
N GLY A 19 7.25 -4.32 -21.62
CA GLY A 19 6.15 -4.67 -20.69
C GLY A 19 6.41 -4.12 -19.28
N PHE A 20 5.38 -4.12 -18.45
CA PHE A 20 5.36 -3.44 -17.16
C PHE A 20 5.19 -4.43 -15.99
N PRO A 21 5.64 -4.07 -14.78
CA PRO A 21 6.62 -3.02 -14.50
C PRO A 21 7.95 -3.27 -15.22
N GLY A 22 8.79 -2.24 -15.34
CA GLY A 22 10.04 -2.30 -16.11
C GLY A 22 10.99 -3.39 -15.64
N ASP A 23 12.08 -3.58 -16.39
CA ASP A 23 13.04 -4.67 -16.23
C ASP A 23 13.58 -4.82 -14.81
N GLY A 24 13.68 -6.05 -14.32
CA GLY A 24 14.02 -6.40 -12.95
C GLY A 24 12.86 -6.23 -11.96
N LEU A 25 11.92 -5.32 -12.19
CA LEU A 25 10.79 -5.10 -11.28
C LEU A 25 9.74 -6.21 -11.41
N ARG A 26 9.57 -6.79 -12.59
CA ARG A 26 8.68 -7.96 -12.79
C ARG A 26 9.09 -9.14 -11.92
N GLU A 27 10.36 -9.41 -11.83
CA GLU A 27 10.88 -10.46 -10.96
C GLU A 27 10.69 -10.12 -9.49
N VAL A 28 10.93 -8.87 -9.10
CA VAL A 28 10.77 -8.41 -7.71
C VAL A 28 9.32 -8.53 -7.26
N PHE A 29 8.36 -8.09 -8.08
CA PHE A 29 6.95 -8.08 -7.70
C PHE A 29 6.19 -9.36 -8.09
N GLY A 30 6.78 -10.23 -8.93
CA GLY A 30 6.12 -11.43 -9.41
C GLY A 30 4.89 -11.15 -10.27
N VAL A 31 4.88 -10.02 -10.99
CA VAL A 31 3.73 -9.60 -11.80
C VAL A 31 4.17 -9.04 -13.16
N THR A 32 3.29 -9.16 -14.13
CA THR A 32 3.38 -8.47 -15.43
C THR A 32 2.04 -7.81 -15.73
N ALA A 33 2.05 -6.50 -15.93
CA ALA A 33 0.85 -5.79 -16.38
C ALA A 33 0.72 -5.96 -17.91
N THR A 34 -0.33 -6.60 -18.35
CA THR A 34 -0.57 -6.95 -19.75
C THR A 34 -1.49 -5.96 -20.46
N GLU A 35 -2.37 -5.33 -19.71
CA GLU A 35 -3.34 -4.38 -20.21
C GLU A 35 -3.65 -3.31 -19.16
N LEU A 36 -4.16 -2.18 -19.62
CA LEU A 36 -4.61 -1.06 -18.81
C LEU A 36 -6.03 -0.72 -19.16
N ASP A 37 -6.85 -0.54 -18.14
CA ASP A 37 -8.19 0.01 -18.26
C ASP A 37 -8.31 1.30 -17.46
N THR A 38 -9.02 2.27 -18.02
CA THR A 38 -9.27 3.56 -17.38
C THR A 38 -10.76 3.75 -17.22
N LEU A 39 -11.19 3.95 -15.98
CA LEU A 39 -12.58 4.21 -15.64
C LEU A 39 -12.92 5.69 -15.90
N TYR A 40 -14.03 5.94 -16.60
CA TYR A 40 -14.52 7.30 -16.82
C TYR A 40 -15.00 7.96 -15.50
N PRO A 41 -15.08 9.29 -15.45
CA PRO A 41 -15.61 9.99 -14.31
C PRO A 41 -16.99 9.46 -13.88
N GLY A 42 -17.07 8.94 -12.65
CA GLY A 42 -18.29 8.33 -12.12
C GLY A 42 -18.36 6.81 -12.23
N GLU A 43 -17.59 6.18 -13.08
CA GLU A 43 -17.43 4.72 -13.09
C GLU A 43 -16.60 4.24 -11.90
N ARG A 44 -16.88 3.03 -11.47
CA ARG A 44 -16.21 2.38 -10.34
C ARG A 44 -16.06 0.90 -10.60
N ASN A 45 -14.99 0.32 -10.07
CA ASN A 45 -14.85 -1.10 -9.86
C ASN A 45 -14.63 -1.36 -8.37
N THR A 46 -14.47 -2.57 -7.95
CA THR A 46 -14.21 -2.94 -6.57
C THR A 46 -13.01 -3.88 -6.46
N ALA A 47 -12.22 -3.72 -5.40
CA ALA A 47 -11.25 -4.72 -4.95
C ALA A 47 -11.93 -5.61 -3.90
N ALA A 48 -12.04 -6.89 -4.18
CA ALA A 48 -12.59 -7.91 -3.29
C ALA A 48 -11.46 -8.60 -2.53
N PHE A 49 -11.50 -8.54 -1.20
CA PHE A 49 -10.52 -9.17 -0.31
C PHE A 49 -11.02 -10.54 0.18
N PRO A 50 -10.13 -11.48 0.55
CA PRO A 50 -10.50 -12.81 1.03
C PRO A 50 -11.35 -12.80 2.32
N ASP A 51 -11.29 -11.74 3.12
CA ASP A 51 -12.11 -11.56 4.32
C ASP A 51 -13.57 -11.13 4.02
N GLY A 52 -13.93 -11.04 2.75
CA GLY A 52 -15.24 -10.62 2.27
C GLY A 52 -15.43 -9.11 2.19
N SER A 53 -14.46 -8.31 2.64
CA SER A 53 -14.53 -6.86 2.51
C SER A 53 -14.23 -6.41 1.09
N LYS A 54 -14.66 -5.19 0.76
CA LYS A 54 -14.45 -4.57 -0.53
C LYS A 54 -13.92 -3.16 -0.36
N ALA A 55 -13.10 -2.72 -1.32
CA ALA A 55 -12.64 -1.34 -1.46
C ALA A 55 -13.07 -0.79 -2.83
N ALA A 56 -13.34 0.50 -2.91
CA ALA A 56 -13.68 1.14 -4.17
C ALA A 56 -12.43 1.38 -5.01
N ILE A 57 -12.55 1.16 -6.31
CA ILE A 57 -11.54 1.47 -7.32
C ILE A 57 -12.08 2.55 -8.24
N GLN A 58 -11.23 3.50 -8.59
CA GLN A 58 -11.55 4.58 -9.53
C GLN A 58 -10.37 4.84 -10.46
N ASP A 59 -10.65 5.45 -11.59
CA ASP A 59 -9.73 6.03 -12.57
C ASP A 59 -8.83 5.02 -13.28
N TYR A 60 -8.16 4.09 -12.58
CA TYR A 60 -7.06 3.35 -13.17
C TYR A 60 -6.99 1.90 -12.68
N CYS A 61 -6.89 0.96 -13.64
CA CYS A 61 -6.81 -0.48 -13.43
C CYS A 61 -5.74 -1.09 -14.32
N GLU A 62 -4.77 -1.79 -13.77
CA GLU A 62 -3.85 -2.67 -14.51
C GLU A 62 -4.32 -4.11 -14.43
N LEU A 63 -4.29 -4.81 -15.55
CA LEU A 63 -4.58 -6.23 -15.62
C LEU A 63 -3.28 -7.00 -15.48
N LEU A 64 -3.17 -7.75 -14.38
CA LEU A 64 -1.94 -8.44 -14.02
C LEU A 64 -2.00 -9.93 -14.37
N GLU A 65 -0.94 -10.42 -14.98
CA GLU A 65 -0.52 -11.82 -14.88
C GLU A 65 0.41 -11.97 -13.68
N THR A 66 0.18 -13.00 -12.86
CA THR A 66 0.99 -13.27 -11.67
C THR A 66 1.87 -14.50 -11.88
N ALA A 67 3.08 -14.48 -11.34
CA ALA A 67 3.92 -15.68 -11.27
C ALA A 67 3.32 -16.69 -10.27
N ASP A 68 3.64 -17.98 -10.43
CA ASP A 68 3.07 -19.09 -9.64
C ASP A 68 3.26 -18.94 -8.12
N ASN A 69 4.31 -18.23 -7.70
CA ASN A 69 4.64 -18.00 -6.29
C ASN A 69 4.22 -16.59 -5.80
N THR A 70 3.29 -15.96 -6.47
CA THR A 70 2.75 -14.65 -6.09
C THR A 70 1.38 -14.84 -5.42
N ASP A 71 1.25 -14.39 -4.19
CA ASP A 71 0.00 -14.40 -3.45
C ASP A 71 -0.92 -13.26 -3.92
N VAL A 72 -2.18 -13.58 -4.20
CA VAL A 72 -3.19 -12.58 -4.54
C VAL A 72 -3.92 -12.15 -3.27
N LEU A 73 -3.79 -10.88 -2.92
CA LEU A 73 -4.39 -10.27 -1.72
C LEU A 73 -5.78 -9.71 -1.97
N ALA A 74 -6.07 -9.28 -3.20
CA ALA A 74 -7.38 -8.80 -3.62
C ALA A 74 -7.55 -8.99 -5.12
N THR A 75 -8.80 -9.16 -5.57
CA THR A 75 -9.15 -9.30 -6.98
C THR A 75 -10.18 -8.27 -7.42
N TYR A 76 -10.23 -7.97 -8.73
CA TYR A 76 -11.31 -7.14 -9.30
C TYR A 76 -12.67 -7.81 -9.11
N GLY A 77 -13.66 -7.05 -8.68
CA GLY A 77 -15.02 -7.53 -8.41
C GLY A 77 -15.96 -7.48 -9.61
N GLU A 78 -15.66 -6.66 -10.59
CA GLU A 78 -16.57 -6.33 -11.71
C GLU A 78 -15.81 -6.27 -13.04
N ASP A 79 -16.57 -6.11 -14.13
CA ASP A 79 -16.09 -6.02 -15.51
C ASP A 79 -15.53 -7.33 -16.10
N PHE A 80 -15.05 -7.29 -17.36
CA PHE A 80 -14.51 -8.46 -18.07
C PHE A 80 -13.27 -9.05 -17.41
N TYR A 81 -12.55 -8.25 -16.63
CA TYR A 81 -11.37 -8.66 -15.86
C TYR A 81 -11.68 -9.03 -14.40
N LYS A 82 -12.93 -9.26 -14.05
CA LYS A 82 -13.32 -9.77 -12.73
C LYS A 82 -12.52 -11.02 -12.37
N GLY A 83 -11.93 -11.00 -11.16
CA GLY A 83 -11.09 -12.10 -10.68
C GLY A 83 -9.60 -11.94 -10.96
N TYR A 84 -9.19 -11.00 -11.83
CA TYR A 84 -7.78 -10.65 -11.95
C TYR A 84 -7.25 -10.00 -10.67
N ALA A 85 -5.94 -10.12 -10.43
CA ALA A 85 -5.30 -9.58 -9.24
C ALA A 85 -5.30 -8.04 -9.23
N VAL A 86 -5.72 -7.45 -8.11
CA VAL A 86 -5.64 -6.00 -7.81
C VAL A 86 -4.47 -5.70 -6.90
N ALA A 87 -4.24 -6.54 -5.90
CA ALA A 87 -3.13 -6.41 -4.96
C ALA A 87 -2.46 -7.75 -4.79
N THR A 88 -1.13 -7.74 -4.77
CA THR A 88 -0.33 -8.97 -4.66
C THR A 88 0.78 -8.84 -3.65
N HIS A 89 1.27 -9.97 -3.19
CA HIS A 89 2.47 -10.14 -2.38
C HIS A 89 3.38 -11.18 -3.03
N HIS A 90 4.67 -10.86 -3.13
CA HIS A 90 5.68 -11.76 -3.64
C HIS A 90 6.89 -11.79 -2.72
N ALA A 91 7.38 -12.97 -2.38
CA ALA A 91 8.62 -13.14 -1.65
C ALA A 91 9.80 -13.10 -2.64
N PHE A 92 10.70 -12.14 -2.48
CA PHE A 92 11.86 -11.97 -3.35
C PHE A 92 13.15 -11.88 -2.54
N GLY A 93 14.07 -12.82 -2.77
CA GLY A 93 15.30 -12.92 -2.00
C GLY A 93 15.02 -13.11 -0.50
N LYS A 94 15.44 -12.16 0.32
CA LYS A 94 15.18 -12.12 1.77
C LYS A 94 14.04 -11.15 2.14
N GLY A 95 13.42 -10.52 1.15
CA GLY A 95 12.43 -9.48 1.34
C GLY A 95 11.06 -9.87 0.80
N HIS A 96 10.16 -8.90 0.88
CA HIS A 96 8.78 -9.02 0.47
C HIS A 96 8.38 -7.82 -0.39
N ALA A 97 7.79 -8.08 -1.53
CA ALA A 97 7.31 -7.06 -2.46
C ALA A 97 5.77 -7.10 -2.51
N TYR A 98 5.16 -5.93 -2.50
CA TYR A 98 3.72 -5.75 -2.60
C TYR A 98 3.42 -4.87 -3.80
N TYR A 99 2.46 -5.26 -4.63
CA TYR A 99 2.06 -4.48 -5.79
C TYR A 99 0.56 -4.18 -5.74
N VAL A 100 0.21 -2.93 -6.07
CA VAL A 100 -1.18 -2.46 -6.13
C VAL A 100 -1.48 -2.00 -7.55
N ALA A 101 -2.31 -2.75 -8.26
CA ALA A 101 -2.60 -2.59 -9.69
C ALA A 101 -3.66 -1.52 -10.01
N ALA A 102 -4.31 -0.96 -8.99
CA ALA A 102 -5.44 -0.06 -9.20
C ALA A 102 -5.44 1.09 -8.18
N ARG A 103 -6.13 2.18 -8.54
CA ARG A 103 -6.36 3.28 -7.62
C ARG A 103 -7.51 2.94 -6.67
N MET A 104 -7.17 2.26 -5.58
CA MET A 104 -8.11 1.97 -4.50
C MET A 104 -8.36 3.18 -3.60
N ASP A 105 -9.47 3.15 -2.88
CA ASP A 105 -9.74 4.09 -1.77
C ASP A 105 -8.75 3.92 -0.60
N ALA A 106 -8.88 4.78 0.42
CA ALA A 106 -7.99 4.77 1.58
C ALA A 106 -8.06 3.44 2.36
N ASP A 107 -9.24 2.85 2.48
CA ASP A 107 -9.44 1.61 3.23
C ASP A 107 -8.79 0.41 2.54
N GLY A 108 -8.90 0.32 1.21
CA GLY A 108 -8.24 -0.70 0.41
C GLY A 108 -6.71 -0.60 0.49
N ASN A 109 -6.18 0.61 0.32
CA ASN A 109 -4.75 0.84 0.46
C ASN A 109 -4.26 0.52 1.88
N ALA A 110 -4.99 0.93 2.92
CA ALA A 110 -4.63 0.65 4.30
C ALA A 110 -4.52 -0.86 4.60
N LYS A 111 -5.35 -1.71 3.98
CA LYS A 111 -5.25 -3.17 4.13
C LYS A 111 -3.92 -3.70 3.60
N VAL A 112 -3.50 -3.28 2.40
CA VAL A 112 -2.23 -3.70 1.81
C VAL A 112 -1.04 -3.18 2.64
N PHE A 113 -1.09 -1.91 3.08
CA PHE A 113 -0.05 -1.35 3.93
C PHE A 113 0.07 -2.07 5.27
N ARG A 114 -1.05 -2.40 5.92
CA ARG A 114 -1.04 -3.17 7.18
C ARG A 114 -0.44 -4.55 6.99
N ALA A 115 -0.76 -5.26 5.90
CA ALA A 115 -0.16 -6.55 5.59
C ALA A 115 1.36 -6.43 5.42
N ALA A 116 1.83 -5.44 4.67
CA ALA A 116 3.25 -5.19 4.45
C ALA A 116 3.99 -4.83 5.75
N MET A 117 3.40 -3.97 6.58
CA MET A 117 3.99 -3.59 7.87
C MET A 117 4.05 -4.77 8.86
N ALA A 118 2.99 -5.59 8.91
CA ALA A 118 2.97 -6.79 9.74
C ALA A 118 4.06 -7.78 9.31
N GLN A 119 4.24 -7.99 7.99
CA GLN A 119 5.29 -8.83 7.43
C GLN A 119 6.70 -8.28 7.74
N ALA A 120 6.86 -6.96 7.77
CA ALA A 120 8.11 -6.29 8.14
C ALA A 120 8.37 -6.27 9.66
N GLY A 121 7.49 -6.85 10.49
CA GLY A 121 7.60 -6.82 11.95
C GLY A 121 7.36 -5.43 12.56
N CYS A 122 6.76 -4.51 11.82
CA CYS A 122 6.45 -3.17 12.33
C CYS A 122 5.23 -3.21 13.25
N THR A 123 5.37 -2.67 14.45
CA THR A 123 4.24 -2.49 15.36
C THR A 123 3.49 -1.22 14.97
N MET A 124 2.20 -1.38 14.68
CA MET A 124 1.32 -0.25 14.41
C MET A 124 0.60 0.16 15.69
N GLN A 125 0.61 1.44 16.01
CA GLN A 125 -0.23 2.00 17.07
C GLN A 125 -1.63 2.33 16.51
N THR A 126 -2.67 2.07 17.32
CA THR A 126 -4.01 2.58 17.03
C THR A 126 -4.14 3.95 17.64
N LEU A 127 -4.24 4.97 16.81
CA LEU A 127 -4.35 6.36 17.22
C LEU A 127 -5.74 6.91 16.87
N PRO A 128 -6.24 7.92 17.59
CA PRO A 128 -7.42 8.68 17.19
C PRO A 128 -7.20 9.35 15.82
N GLU A 129 -8.27 9.51 15.06
CA GLU A 129 -8.23 10.23 13.80
C GLU A 129 -7.63 11.63 13.95
N GLY A 130 -6.71 11.98 13.06
CA GLY A 130 -5.99 13.24 13.07
C GLY A 130 -4.85 13.34 14.08
N VAL A 131 -4.47 12.22 14.72
CA VAL A 131 -3.26 12.16 15.53
C VAL A 131 -2.17 11.40 14.78
N GLU A 132 -1.02 12.03 14.62
CA GLU A 132 0.19 11.43 14.07
C GLU A 132 1.16 11.06 15.19
N TYR A 133 1.90 9.97 14.97
CA TYR A 133 2.94 9.50 15.87
C TYR A 133 4.27 9.39 15.17
N HIS A 134 5.30 9.95 15.80
CA HIS A 134 6.68 9.82 15.37
C HIS A 134 7.57 9.41 16.55
N CYS A 135 8.56 8.60 16.26
CA CYS A 135 9.55 8.16 17.24
C CYS A 135 10.96 8.56 16.78
N ARG A 136 11.77 8.97 17.74
CA ARG A 136 13.21 9.18 17.57
C ARG A 136 13.92 8.57 18.74
N GLU A 137 15.13 8.11 18.52
CA GLU A 137 15.96 7.48 19.53
C GLU A 137 17.39 8.00 19.43
N ASP A 138 18.00 8.23 20.57
CA ASP A 138 19.44 8.48 20.71
C ASP A 138 20.03 7.55 21.80
N GLU A 139 21.31 7.72 22.13
CA GLU A 139 22.00 6.90 23.11
C GLU A 139 21.44 7.06 24.57
N ARG A 140 20.58 8.02 24.81
CA ARG A 140 20.09 8.39 26.15
C ARG A 140 18.61 8.08 26.35
N ALA A 141 17.78 8.24 25.29
CA ALA A 141 16.34 8.16 25.40
C ALA A 141 15.64 7.85 24.09
N VAL A 142 14.40 7.38 24.22
CA VAL A 142 13.44 7.27 23.12
C VAL A 142 12.45 8.41 23.27
N TYR A 143 12.29 9.20 22.21
CA TYR A 143 11.38 10.35 22.15
C TYR A 143 10.14 10.01 21.36
N HIS A 144 8.99 10.16 21.96
CA HIS A 144 7.70 9.91 21.37
C HIS A 144 6.99 11.24 21.08
N PHE A 145 6.66 11.49 19.82
CA PHE A 145 5.97 12.70 19.40
C PHE A 145 4.55 12.34 18.97
N TYR A 146 3.57 12.94 19.60
CA TYR A 146 2.16 12.85 19.22
C TYR A 146 1.68 14.22 18.76
N LEU A 147 1.27 14.32 17.50
CA LEU A 147 0.84 15.58 16.89
C LEU A 147 -0.64 15.50 16.60
N ASN A 148 -1.43 16.35 17.24
CA ASN A 148 -2.83 16.51 16.93
C ASN A 148 -2.98 17.53 15.79
N THR A 149 -3.43 17.07 14.64
CA THR A 149 -3.64 17.90 13.44
C THR A 149 -5.08 18.41 13.33
N THR A 150 -5.92 18.19 14.36
CA THR A 150 -7.31 18.63 14.40
C THR A 150 -7.50 19.78 15.38
N GLU A 151 -8.66 20.46 15.29
CA GLU A 151 -9.05 21.53 16.21
C GLU A 151 -9.70 21.03 17.52
N THR A 152 -9.82 19.70 17.69
CA THR A 152 -10.47 19.11 18.86
C THR A 152 -9.47 18.35 19.74
N ASP A 153 -9.67 18.37 21.04
CA ASP A 153 -8.82 17.63 21.97
C ASP A 153 -8.85 16.14 21.70
N LYS A 154 -7.68 15.51 21.77
CA LYS A 154 -7.52 14.08 21.57
C LYS A 154 -6.81 13.46 22.77
N THR A 155 -7.26 12.28 23.18
CA THR A 155 -6.61 11.48 24.23
C THR A 155 -5.86 10.33 23.60
N VAL A 156 -4.58 10.19 23.94
CA VAL A 156 -3.72 9.09 23.49
C VAL A 156 -3.10 8.37 24.67
N ALA A 157 -2.91 7.06 24.55
CA ALA A 157 -2.11 6.30 25.50
C ALA A 157 -0.64 6.53 25.16
N VAL A 158 0.14 6.99 26.14
CA VAL A 158 1.57 7.25 25.97
C VAL A 158 2.40 6.29 26.83
N PRO A 159 3.61 5.93 26.42
CA PRO A 159 4.57 5.21 27.27
C PRO A 159 4.88 6.01 28.53
N THR A 160 5.30 5.31 29.59
CA THR A 160 5.78 5.97 30.79
C THR A 160 7.05 6.78 30.49
N GLY A 161 7.05 8.06 30.86
CA GLY A 161 8.16 8.98 30.60
C GLY A 161 7.88 10.36 31.14
N ALA A 162 8.75 11.31 30.87
CA ALA A 162 8.57 12.71 31.19
C ALA A 162 8.03 13.45 29.96
N ASP A 163 7.00 14.26 30.15
CA ASP A 163 6.53 15.20 29.14
C ASP A 163 7.52 16.37 29.04
N LEU A 164 8.21 16.47 27.91
CA LEU A 164 9.25 17.48 27.70
C LEU A 164 8.70 18.91 27.56
N LEU A 165 7.42 19.08 27.27
CA LEU A 165 6.78 20.40 27.17
C LEU A 165 6.34 20.92 28.53
N THR A 166 5.84 20.05 29.40
CA THR A 166 5.30 20.43 30.72
C THR A 166 6.20 20.08 31.88
N GLY A 167 7.20 19.23 31.68
CA GLY A 167 8.12 18.75 32.69
C GLY A 167 7.52 17.80 33.74
N LYS A 168 6.36 17.17 33.40
CA LYS A 168 5.62 16.26 34.30
C LYS A 168 5.88 14.81 33.97
#